data_17be7396dd24a6f4df47962798f3bea2
#
_entry.id   17be7396dd24a6f4df47962798f3bea2
#
_cell.length_a   1.000
_cell.length_b   1.000
_cell.length_c   1.000
_cell.angle_alpha   90.00
_cell.angle_beta   90.00
_cell.angle_gamma   90.00
#
_symmetry.space_group_name_H-M   'P 1'
#
loop_
_entity.id
_entity.type
_entity.pdbx_description
1 polymer ?
#
loop_
_entity_poly.entity_id
_entity_poly.type
_entity_poly.pdbx_seq_one_letter_code
_entity_poly.pdbx_strand_id
1 'polypeptide(L)'
;MLGDTISAASNISRKDDDMIDIRRFETLGAANHGWLDAHHHFSFADYHDPDRVHWGRLRVWNDDSIAPKTGFPPHPHRDMEIITYVRTGAITHRDSLGNEGRTEAGDVQVMSAGSGITHSEYNLEDETTTLFQIWIIPEARGGEPGWGARPFPKADRSGRFVTLASGIAGDEGALPIRTDGRVVAATLKAGESATYELGEGRHAYIVPAVGATEVNGERLNARDGAAIKDVGTITVTAIEDSELVLVDA
;
A
#
# COMPACT_ATOMS: atom_id res chain seq x y z
N MET A 1 -14.96 44.10 42.19
CA MET A 1 -13.91 43.07 42.11
C MET A 1 -14.45 41.99 41.16
N LEU A 2 -14.08 42.10 39.92
CA LEU A 2 -14.41 41.14 38.87
C LEU A 2 -13.22 40.20 38.75
N GLY A 3 -13.45 38.91 38.98
CA GLY A 3 -12.42 37.88 38.84
C GLY A 3 -12.51 37.28 37.44
N ASP A 4 -11.48 37.51 36.62
CA ASP A 4 -11.29 36.90 35.32
C ASP A 4 -10.86 35.43 35.50
N THR A 5 -11.73 34.52 35.10
CA THR A 5 -11.39 33.09 34.92
C THR A 5 -10.75 32.90 33.57
N ILE A 6 -9.43 32.80 33.53
CA ILE A 6 -8.68 32.42 32.34
C ILE A 6 -8.85 30.90 32.16
N SER A 7 -9.58 30.52 31.07
CA SER A 7 -9.66 29.14 30.59
C SER A 7 -8.30 28.75 30.04
N ALA A 8 -7.63 27.79 30.69
CA ALA A 8 -6.43 27.18 30.20
C ALA A 8 -6.82 26.22 29.05
N ALA A 9 -6.61 26.65 27.81
CA ALA A 9 -6.59 25.77 26.67
C ALA A 9 -5.37 24.82 26.82
N SER A 10 -5.62 23.54 26.98
CA SER A 10 -4.60 22.51 27.00
C SER A 10 -3.93 22.46 25.63
N ASN A 11 -2.76 23.07 25.49
CA ASN A 11 -1.83 22.80 24.42
C ASN A 11 -1.40 21.34 24.55
N ILE A 12 -1.99 20.45 23.75
CA ILE A 12 -1.43 19.15 23.49
C ILE A 12 -0.18 19.42 22.66
N SER A 13 0.99 19.38 23.30
CA SER A 13 2.29 19.43 22.66
C SER A 13 2.35 18.23 21.69
N ARG A 14 2.35 18.49 20.36
CA ARG A 14 2.85 17.49 19.41
C ARG A 14 4.27 17.16 19.84
N LYS A 15 4.60 15.89 20.03
CA LYS A 15 6.00 15.50 20.19
C LYS A 15 6.71 15.92 18.91
N ASP A 16 7.79 16.67 19.04
CA ASP A 16 8.59 17.19 17.91
C ASP A 16 9.19 16.07 17.00
N ASP A 17 8.97 14.79 17.36
CA ASP A 17 9.48 13.60 16.66
C ASP A 17 8.42 12.90 15.78
N ASP A 18 7.12 13.18 15.94
CA ASP A 18 6.05 12.57 15.13
C ASP A 18 6.16 13.08 13.68
N MET A 19 6.45 12.18 12.72
CA MET A 19 6.63 12.56 11.34
C MET A 19 5.53 11.97 10.44
N ILE A 20 4.84 12.87 9.73
CA ILE A 20 3.93 12.53 8.62
C ILE A 20 4.34 13.39 7.42
N ASP A 21 4.93 12.75 6.40
CA ASP A 21 5.30 13.38 5.13
C ASP A 21 4.28 13.03 4.04
N ILE A 22 3.53 14.04 3.60
CA ILE A 22 2.48 13.88 2.60
C ILE A 22 3.06 14.04 1.20
N ARG A 23 2.77 13.05 0.35
CA ARG A 23 3.15 13.01 -1.05
C ARG A 23 1.90 13.14 -1.90
N ARG A 24 1.68 14.33 -2.47
CA ARG A 24 0.50 14.60 -3.30
C ARG A 24 0.59 13.85 -4.62
N PHE A 25 -0.52 13.29 -5.08
CA PHE A 25 -0.58 12.51 -6.30
C PHE A 25 -0.01 13.26 -7.51
N GLU A 26 -0.32 14.54 -7.67
CA GLU A 26 0.19 15.39 -8.75
C GLU A 26 1.70 15.65 -8.70
N THR A 27 2.38 15.30 -7.59
CA THR A 27 3.84 15.47 -7.43
C THR A 27 4.61 14.16 -7.58
N LEU A 28 3.92 13.05 -7.82
CA LEU A 28 4.56 11.75 -8.00
C LEU A 28 5.34 11.69 -9.32
N GLY A 29 6.33 10.79 -9.37
CA GLY A 29 6.91 10.41 -10.64
C GLY A 29 5.86 9.79 -11.55
N ALA A 30 5.97 9.99 -12.86
CA ALA A 30 5.02 9.44 -13.81
C ALA A 30 5.71 8.91 -15.06
N ALA A 31 5.16 7.85 -15.65
CA ALA A 31 5.56 7.30 -16.93
C ALA A 31 4.33 6.83 -17.70
N ASN A 32 4.25 7.18 -18.99
CA ASN A 32 3.18 6.73 -19.86
C ASN A 32 3.75 6.03 -21.08
N HIS A 33 3.43 4.75 -21.23
CA HIS A 33 3.89 3.87 -22.31
C HIS A 33 2.76 3.58 -23.32
N GLY A 34 1.64 4.32 -23.26
CA GLY A 34 0.44 4.09 -24.06
C GLY A 34 -0.46 2.99 -23.48
N TRP A 35 0.07 1.80 -23.25
CA TRP A 35 -0.66 0.70 -22.62
C TRP A 35 -0.63 0.75 -21.08
N LEU A 36 0.36 1.44 -20.50
CA LEU A 36 0.56 1.62 -19.07
C LEU A 36 0.67 3.11 -18.77
N ASP A 37 -0.17 3.60 -17.87
CA ASP A 37 -0.02 4.89 -17.20
C ASP A 37 0.33 4.62 -15.74
N ALA A 38 1.59 4.92 -15.36
CA ALA A 38 2.17 4.60 -14.07
C ALA A 38 2.53 5.86 -13.30
N HIS A 39 2.22 5.86 -11.98
CA HIS A 39 2.65 6.91 -11.05
C HIS A 39 3.47 6.28 -9.93
N HIS A 40 4.62 6.91 -9.62
CA HIS A 40 5.63 6.34 -8.73
C HIS A 40 5.72 7.16 -7.44
N HIS A 41 5.34 6.56 -6.31
CA HIS A 41 5.51 7.16 -4.98
C HIS A 41 6.98 7.13 -4.53
N PHE A 42 7.77 6.22 -5.09
CA PHE A 42 9.20 6.04 -4.84
C PHE A 42 9.98 5.97 -6.15
N SER A 43 11.29 6.17 -6.08
CA SER A 43 12.19 6.03 -7.22
C SER A 43 12.05 4.66 -7.87
N PHE A 44 11.70 4.64 -9.15
CA PHE A 44 11.44 3.44 -9.93
C PHE A 44 11.74 3.70 -11.41
N ALA A 45 12.33 2.71 -12.10
CA ALA A 45 12.75 2.82 -13.50
C ALA A 45 13.57 4.09 -13.76
N ASP A 46 13.11 4.95 -14.66
CA ASP A 46 13.79 6.21 -15.01
C ASP A 46 13.48 7.38 -14.06
N TYR A 47 12.50 7.21 -13.16
CA TYR A 47 12.20 8.20 -12.13
C TYR A 47 13.14 8.05 -10.95
N HIS A 48 13.88 9.11 -10.62
CA HIS A 48 14.78 9.12 -9.48
C HIS A 48 14.60 10.38 -8.63
N ASP A 49 14.24 10.16 -7.37
CA ASP A 49 14.21 11.15 -6.29
C ASP A 49 15.02 10.57 -5.12
N PRO A 50 16.18 11.18 -4.76
CA PRO A 50 17.05 10.64 -3.71
C PRO A 50 16.39 10.60 -2.34
N ASP A 51 15.38 11.42 -2.07
CA ASP A 51 14.63 11.46 -0.81
C ASP A 51 13.48 10.45 -0.78
N ARG A 52 13.21 9.78 -1.93
CA ARG A 52 12.13 8.80 -2.11
C ARG A 52 12.63 7.47 -2.67
N VAL A 53 13.73 6.94 -2.13
CA VAL A 53 14.27 5.64 -2.56
C VAL A 53 13.58 4.49 -1.85
N HIS A 54 13.28 4.64 -0.58
CA HIS A 54 12.54 3.67 0.24
C HIS A 54 11.96 4.35 1.50
N TRP A 55 11.07 3.63 2.20
CA TRP A 55 10.55 4.02 3.50
C TRP A 55 10.47 2.80 4.40
N GLY A 56 11.32 2.70 5.42
CA GLY A 56 11.56 1.43 6.08
C GLY A 56 12.00 0.38 5.05
N ARG A 57 11.31 -0.75 5.00
CA ARG A 57 11.54 -1.80 3.98
C ARG A 57 10.69 -1.63 2.72
N LEU A 58 9.74 -0.70 2.70
CA LEU A 58 8.96 -0.39 1.51
C LEU A 58 9.86 0.26 0.45
N ARG A 59 10.02 -0.41 -0.70
CA ARG A 59 10.92 -0.01 -1.78
C ARG A 59 10.19 0.60 -2.97
N VAL A 60 9.01 0.10 -3.29
CA VAL A 60 8.19 0.56 -4.42
C VAL A 60 6.74 0.63 -4.00
N TRP A 61 6.09 1.69 -4.45
CA TRP A 61 4.64 1.79 -4.52
C TRP A 61 4.31 2.49 -5.84
N ASN A 62 3.85 1.71 -6.80
CA ASN A 62 3.35 2.23 -8.07
C ASN A 62 1.83 2.19 -8.08
N ASP A 63 1.24 3.19 -8.69
CA ASP A 63 -0.18 3.31 -8.99
C ASP A 63 -0.33 3.20 -10.51
N ASP A 64 -0.71 2.01 -10.96
CA ASP A 64 -0.70 1.62 -12.36
C ASP A 64 -2.12 1.54 -12.94
N SER A 65 -2.27 2.06 -14.16
CA SER A 65 -3.44 1.88 -15.01
C SER A 65 -3.03 1.14 -16.28
N ILE A 66 -3.57 -0.06 -16.45
CA ILE A 66 -3.18 -1.00 -17.53
C ILE A 66 -4.33 -1.10 -18.51
N ALA A 67 -4.08 -0.75 -19.79
CA ALA A 67 -5.08 -0.81 -20.86
C ALA A 67 -5.61 -2.24 -21.08
N PRO A 68 -6.83 -2.39 -21.63
CA PRO A 68 -7.41 -3.70 -21.96
C PRO A 68 -6.50 -4.55 -22.84
N LYS A 69 -6.42 -5.86 -22.56
CA LYS A 69 -5.67 -6.86 -23.34
C LYS A 69 -4.17 -6.59 -23.44
N THR A 70 -3.62 -5.83 -22.48
CA THR A 70 -2.18 -5.52 -22.37
C THR A 70 -1.64 -5.88 -21.00
N GLY A 71 -0.33 -5.75 -20.81
CA GLY A 71 0.31 -6.03 -19.52
C GLY A 71 1.82 -6.15 -19.63
N PHE A 72 2.42 -6.54 -18.53
CA PHE A 72 3.85 -6.75 -18.40
C PHE A 72 4.21 -8.13 -18.95
N PRO A 73 5.02 -8.22 -20.04
CA PRO A 73 5.50 -9.49 -20.56
C PRO A 73 6.44 -10.20 -19.57
N PRO A 74 6.83 -11.47 -19.81
CA PRO A 74 7.71 -12.21 -18.92
C PRO A 74 8.98 -11.44 -18.58
N HIS A 75 9.20 -11.18 -17.28
CA HIS A 75 10.36 -10.47 -16.74
C HIS A 75 10.76 -11.07 -15.38
N PRO A 76 12.06 -11.02 -15.02
CA PRO A 76 12.59 -11.66 -13.83
C PRO A 76 12.57 -10.73 -12.61
N HIS A 77 12.39 -11.34 -11.42
CA HIS A 77 12.62 -10.72 -10.12
C HIS A 77 13.46 -11.63 -9.23
N ARG A 78 14.12 -11.04 -8.25
CA ARG A 78 14.79 -11.73 -7.15
C ARG A 78 14.82 -10.85 -5.89
N ASP A 79 14.89 -11.51 -4.73
CA ASP A 79 15.10 -10.86 -3.44
C ASP A 79 14.11 -9.71 -3.18
N MET A 80 12.82 -9.95 -3.47
CA MET A 80 11.75 -8.95 -3.32
C MET A 80 10.43 -9.64 -2.97
N GLU A 81 9.67 -9.03 -2.08
CA GLU A 81 8.27 -9.36 -1.84
C GLU A 81 7.42 -8.39 -2.65
N ILE A 82 6.63 -8.92 -3.58
CA ILE A 82 5.83 -8.13 -4.53
C ILE A 82 4.37 -8.40 -4.26
N ILE A 83 3.65 -7.34 -3.90
CA ILE A 83 2.23 -7.40 -3.55
C ILE A 83 1.46 -6.57 -4.57
N THR A 84 0.46 -7.16 -5.20
CA THR A 84 -0.46 -6.46 -6.11
C THR A 84 -1.82 -6.34 -5.45
N TYR A 85 -2.26 -5.11 -5.23
CA TYR A 85 -3.62 -4.78 -4.76
C TYR A 85 -4.42 -4.23 -5.94
N VAL A 86 -5.43 -4.98 -6.39
CA VAL A 86 -6.26 -4.58 -7.53
C VAL A 86 -7.35 -3.62 -7.06
N ARG A 87 -7.40 -2.41 -7.65
CA ARG A 87 -8.42 -1.39 -7.35
C ARG A 87 -9.67 -1.54 -8.21
N THR A 88 -9.47 -1.74 -9.51
CA THR A 88 -10.56 -1.97 -10.49
C THR A 88 -10.14 -3.00 -11.52
N GLY A 89 -11.10 -3.75 -12.07
CA GLY A 89 -10.83 -4.78 -13.05
C GLY A 89 -10.21 -6.03 -12.44
N ALA A 90 -9.29 -6.64 -13.17
CA ALA A 90 -8.53 -7.79 -12.70
C ALA A 90 -7.17 -7.90 -13.40
N ILE A 91 -6.21 -8.56 -12.74
CA ILE A 91 -4.90 -8.87 -13.31
C ILE A 91 -4.69 -10.39 -13.34
N THR A 92 -4.15 -10.92 -14.43
CA THR A 92 -3.80 -12.33 -14.58
C THR A 92 -2.29 -12.49 -14.50
N HIS A 93 -1.85 -13.25 -13.50
CA HIS A 93 -0.45 -13.62 -13.27
C HIS A 93 -0.15 -14.99 -13.88
N ARG A 94 1.07 -15.14 -14.43
CA ARG A 94 1.69 -16.43 -14.79
C ARG A 94 3.17 -16.37 -14.47
N ASP A 95 3.73 -17.49 -13.98
CA ASP A 95 5.14 -17.53 -13.61
C ASP A 95 5.88 -18.79 -14.07
N SER A 96 7.21 -18.76 -13.89
CA SER A 96 8.11 -19.86 -14.27
C SER A 96 8.00 -21.10 -13.37
N LEU A 97 7.24 -21.07 -12.30
CA LEU A 97 6.93 -22.22 -11.45
C LEU A 97 5.66 -22.95 -11.92
N GLY A 98 4.95 -22.37 -12.90
CA GLY A 98 3.70 -22.91 -13.42
C GLY A 98 2.47 -22.43 -12.69
N ASN A 99 2.60 -21.42 -11.81
CA ASN A 99 1.44 -20.79 -11.23
C ASN A 99 0.73 -19.91 -12.26
N GLU A 100 -0.60 -19.93 -12.20
CA GLU A 100 -1.47 -19.05 -12.95
C GLU A 100 -2.66 -18.67 -12.09
N GLY A 101 -3.05 -17.39 -12.07
CA GLY A 101 -4.22 -16.94 -11.34
C GLY A 101 -4.67 -15.55 -11.76
N ARG A 102 -5.96 -15.29 -11.50
CA ARG A 102 -6.63 -14.03 -11.75
C ARG A 102 -7.03 -13.39 -10.41
N THR A 103 -6.57 -12.17 -10.17
CA THR A 103 -6.85 -11.39 -8.97
C THR A 103 -7.78 -10.24 -9.33
N GLU A 104 -8.92 -10.17 -8.67
CA GLU A 104 -10.00 -9.21 -8.94
C GLU A 104 -9.90 -7.97 -8.05
N ALA A 105 -10.71 -6.95 -8.38
CA ALA A 105 -10.78 -5.71 -7.61
C ALA A 105 -11.13 -5.95 -6.13
N GLY A 106 -10.30 -5.41 -5.25
CA GLY A 106 -10.37 -5.59 -3.80
C GLY A 106 -9.55 -6.75 -3.25
N ASP A 107 -9.07 -7.64 -4.13
CA ASP A 107 -8.25 -8.79 -3.77
C ASP A 107 -6.74 -8.51 -3.91
N VAL A 108 -5.95 -9.43 -3.40
CA VAL A 108 -4.48 -9.31 -3.33
C VAL A 108 -3.84 -10.59 -3.84
N GLN A 109 -2.73 -10.41 -4.55
CA GLN A 109 -1.76 -11.46 -4.79
C GLN A 109 -0.40 -11.08 -4.22
N VAL A 110 0.39 -12.06 -3.85
CA VAL A 110 1.76 -11.93 -3.36
C VAL A 110 2.66 -12.84 -4.16
N MET A 111 3.81 -12.30 -4.60
CA MET A 111 4.92 -13.05 -5.16
C MET A 111 6.18 -12.81 -4.33
N SER A 112 6.65 -13.85 -3.63
CA SER A 112 7.99 -13.85 -3.03
C SER A 112 8.99 -14.26 -4.10
N ALA A 113 9.82 -13.32 -4.56
CA ALA A 113 10.75 -13.59 -5.66
C ALA A 113 11.92 -14.50 -5.26
N GLY A 114 12.33 -14.51 -4.00
CA GLY A 114 13.35 -15.40 -3.45
C GLY A 114 14.62 -15.43 -4.29
N SER A 115 15.11 -16.63 -4.59
CA SER A 115 16.31 -16.85 -5.41
C SER A 115 16.18 -16.47 -6.88
N GLY A 116 14.94 -16.26 -7.36
CA GLY A 116 14.60 -15.79 -8.70
C GLY A 116 13.34 -16.44 -9.24
N ILE A 117 12.49 -15.62 -9.85
CA ILE A 117 11.27 -16.02 -10.55
C ILE A 117 11.08 -15.13 -11.77
N THR A 118 10.58 -15.70 -12.85
CA THR A 118 10.13 -14.95 -14.02
C THR A 118 8.62 -14.99 -14.07
N HIS A 119 7.97 -13.83 -14.20
CA HIS A 119 6.53 -13.75 -14.27
C HIS A 119 6.03 -12.75 -15.32
N SER A 120 4.74 -12.83 -15.59
CA SER A 120 4.00 -11.88 -16.42
C SER A 120 2.70 -11.51 -15.72
N GLU A 121 2.25 -10.27 -15.91
CA GLU A 121 0.99 -9.75 -15.37
C GLU A 121 0.22 -9.04 -16.48
N TYR A 122 -0.94 -9.59 -16.86
CA TYR A 122 -1.76 -9.07 -17.96
C TYR A 122 -3.15 -8.68 -17.49
N ASN A 123 -3.60 -7.52 -17.93
CA ASN A 123 -5.01 -7.19 -17.95
C ASN A 123 -5.66 -7.91 -19.15
N LEU A 124 -6.33 -9.02 -18.88
CA LEU A 124 -7.07 -9.77 -19.90
C LEU A 124 -8.53 -9.35 -20.01
N GLU A 125 -8.94 -8.32 -19.25
CA GLU A 125 -10.31 -7.76 -19.26
C GLU A 125 -10.54 -6.85 -20.48
N ASP A 126 -11.79 -6.48 -20.70
CA ASP A 126 -12.18 -5.56 -21.78
C ASP A 126 -12.13 -4.08 -21.35
N GLU A 127 -11.91 -3.84 -20.05
CA GLU A 127 -11.80 -2.51 -19.45
C GLU A 127 -10.41 -2.29 -18.85
N THR A 128 -10.05 -1.03 -18.57
CA THR A 128 -8.81 -0.68 -17.89
C THR A 128 -8.77 -1.27 -16.48
N THR A 129 -7.69 -1.95 -16.16
CA THR A 129 -7.39 -2.41 -14.80
C THR A 129 -6.50 -1.40 -14.08
N THR A 130 -6.87 -1.04 -12.85
CA THR A 130 -6.03 -0.20 -11.99
C THR A 130 -5.60 -0.97 -10.75
N LEU A 131 -4.35 -0.81 -10.35
CA LEU A 131 -3.78 -1.53 -9.21
C LEU A 131 -2.68 -0.73 -8.51
N PHE A 132 -2.39 -1.11 -7.28
CA PHE A 132 -1.15 -0.75 -6.61
C PHE A 132 -0.16 -1.92 -6.71
N GLN A 133 1.05 -1.63 -7.19
CA GLN A 133 2.17 -2.56 -7.17
C GLN A 133 3.10 -2.15 -6.03
N ILE A 134 3.19 -3.00 -4.99
CA ILE A 134 3.91 -2.71 -3.75
C ILE A 134 5.07 -3.69 -3.62
N TRP A 135 6.30 -3.18 -3.45
CA TRP A 135 7.49 -4.01 -3.27
C TRP A 135 8.12 -3.74 -1.91
N ILE A 136 8.34 -4.81 -1.16
CA ILE A 136 8.94 -4.75 0.18
C ILE A 136 10.22 -5.58 0.17
N ILE A 137 11.28 -5.04 0.76
CA ILE A 137 12.58 -5.71 0.86
C ILE A 137 12.46 -6.84 1.88
N PRO A 138 12.78 -8.11 1.51
CA PRO A 138 12.73 -9.23 2.43
C PRO A 138 13.81 -9.12 3.52
N GLU A 139 13.65 -9.83 4.64
CA GLU A 139 14.66 -9.88 5.70
C GLU A 139 15.94 -10.56 5.26
N ALA A 140 15.83 -11.59 4.44
CA ALA A 140 16.96 -12.37 3.92
C ALA A 140 16.86 -12.53 2.41
N ARG A 141 18.02 -12.58 1.76
CA ARG A 141 18.12 -12.88 0.34
C ARG A 141 17.97 -14.38 0.06
N GLY A 142 17.54 -14.71 -1.16
CA GLY A 142 17.38 -16.08 -1.61
C GLY A 142 16.10 -16.74 -1.08
N GLY A 143 16.13 -18.05 -0.91
CA GLY A 143 14.96 -18.86 -0.58
C GLY A 143 14.14 -19.26 -1.81
N GLU A 144 13.19 -20.15 -1.60
CA GLU A 144 12.35 -20.64 -2.70
C GLU A 144 11.37 -19.55 -3.14
N PRO A 145 11.26 -19.26 -4.45
CA PRO A 145 10.23 -18.34 -4.92
C PRO A 145 8.84 -18.96 -4.78
N GLY A 146 7.82 -18.13 -4.72
CA GLY A 146 6.44 -18.59 -4.60
C GLY A 146 5.44 -17.49 -4.94
N TRP A 147 4.21 -17.92 -5.24
CA TRP A 147 3.11 -17.04 -5.53
C TRP A 147 1.83 -17.54 -4.88
N GLY A 148 0.95 -16.62 -4.50
CA GLY A 148 -0.38 -16.91 -4.00
C GLY A 148 -1.30 -15.71 -4.15
N ALA A 149 -2.59 -15.97 -4.34
CA ALA A 149 -3.64 -14.97 -4.37
C ALA A 149 -4.78 -15.39 -3.45
N ARG A 150 -5.51 -14.38 -2.94
CA ARG A 150 -6.62 -14.62 -2.02
C ARG A 150 -7.67 -13.52 -2.17
N PRO A 151 -8.97 -13.88 -2.11
CA PRO A 151 -10.03 -12.91 -1.96
C PRO A 151 -10.01 -12.26 -0.57
N PHE A 152 -10.20 -10.94 -0.56
CA PHE A 152 -10.33 -10.13 0.65
C PHE A 152 -11.58 -9.24 0.53
N PRO A 153 -12.78 -9.77 0.83
CA PRO A 153 -14.02 -9.03 0.65
C PRO A 153 -14.01 -7.68 1.38
N LYS A 154 -14.40 -6.62 0.67
CA LYS A 154 -14.40 -5.25 1.23
C LYS A 154 -15.30 -5.13 2.47
N ALA A 155 -16.37 -5.93 2.55
CA ALA A 155 -17.27 -5.96 3.69
C ALA A 155 -16.57 -6.43 4.97
N ASP A 156 -15.60 -7.35 4.89
CA ASP A 156 -14.90 -7.90 6.04
C ASP A 156 -13.94 -6.90 6.70
N ARG A 157 -13.54 -5.86 5.96
CA ARG A 157 -12.68 -4.76 6.42
C ARG A 157 -13.42 -3.43 6.60
N SER A 158 -14.76 -3.48 6.70
CA SER A 158 -15.57 -2.30 6.99
C SER A 158 -15.32 -1.81 8.43
N GLY A 159 -14.95 -0.53 8.57
CA GLY A 159 -14.70 0.12 9.85
C GLY A 159 -13.40 -0.28 10.56
N ARG A 160 -12.53 -1.07 9.94
CA ARG A 160 -11.30 -1.57 10.57
C ARG A 160 -10.22 -1.92 9.55
N PHE A 161 -8.96 -1.91 9.99
CA PHE A 161 -7.87 -2.50 9.23
C PHE A 161 -7.88 -4.03 9.32
N VAL A 162 -7.71 -4.69 8.18
CA VAL A 162 -7.57 -6.14 8.04
C VAL A 162 -6.25 -6.44 7.35
N THR A 163 -5.50 -7.41 7.87
CA THR A 163 -4.22 -7.82 7.32
C THR A 163 -4.42 -8.64 6.05
N LEU A 164 -3.82 -8.19 4.95
CA LEU A 164 -3.90 -8.83 3.64
C LEU A 164 -2.67 -9.69 3.36
N ALA A 165 -1.48 -9.17 3.71
CA ALA A 165 -0.21 -9.88 3.62
C ALA A 165 0.63 -9.59 4.87
N SER A 166 1.34 -10.60 5.37
CA SER A 166 2.15 -10.47 6.58
C SER A 166 3.30 -11.48 6.64
N GLY A 167 4.42 -11.04 7.21
CA GLY A 167 5.50 -11.91 7.65
C GLY A 167 5.55 -12.07 9.18
N ILE A 168 4.58 -11.51 9.89
CA ILE A 168 4.53 -11.52 11.35
C ILE A 168 3.77 -12.76 11.83
N ALA A 169 4.34 -13.46 12.80
CA ALA A 169 3.71 -14.63 13.38
C ALA A 169 2.38 -14.27 14.07
N GLY A 170 1.35 -15.10 13.87
CA GLY A 170 0.02 -14.89 14.44
C GLY A 170 -0.97 -14.17 13.51
N ASP A 171 -0.53 -13.63 12.37
CA ASP A 171 -1.41 -13.06 11.36
C ASP A 171 -2.00 -14.17 10.46
N GLU A 172 -2.69 -15.11 11.08
CA GLU A 172 -3.34 -16.23 10.38
C GLU A 172 -4.42 -15.69 9.43
N GLY A 173 -4.38 -16.14 8.19
CA GLY A 173 -5.33 -15.70 7.17
C GLY A 173 -4.80 -14.61 6.23
N ALA A 174 -3.67 -13.99 6.51
CA ALA A 174 -2.93 -13.16 5.56
C ALA A 174 -2.15 -14.01 4.54
N LEU A 175 -1.85 -13.44 3.38
CA LEU A 175 -0.87 -14.02 2.46
C LEU A 175 0.53 -13.89 3.06
N PRO A 176 1.37 -14.94 3.03
CA PRO A 176 2.69 -14.88 3.63
C PRO A 176 3.65 -14.00 2.81
N ILE A 177 4.42 -13.15 3.49
CA ILE A 177 5.60 -12.44 2.97
C ILE A 177 6.80 -12.71 3.87
N ARG A 178 8.02 -12.51 3.37
CA ARG A 178 9.27 -12.84 4.10
C ARG A 178 9.94 -11.59 4.64
N THR A 179 9.16 -10.74 5.26
CA THR A 179 9.64 -9.53 5.94
C THR A 179 8.86 -9.30 7.21
N ASP A 180 9.50 -8.71 8.23
CA ASP A 180 8.79 -8.23 9.41
C ASP A 180 7.95 -7.01 9.03
N GLY A 181 6.74 -7.27 8.53
CA GLY A 181 5.85 -6.23 8.04
C GLY A 181 4.47 -6.74 7.67
N ARG A 182 3.57 -5.81 7.44
CA ARG A 182 2.18 -6.03 7.05
C ARG A 182 1.77 -5.15 5.88
N VAL A 183 0.89 -5.69 5.06
CA VAL A 183 0.01 -4.90 4.20
C VAL A 183 -1.40 -5.06 4.73
N VAL A 184 -2.02 -3.95 5.12
CA VAL A 184 -3.38 -3.94 5.67
C VAL A 184 -4.27 -3.00 4.85
N ALA A 185 -5.57 -3.26 4.84
CA ALA A 185 -6.55 -2.39 4.21
C ALA A 185 -7.78 -2.17 5.07
N ALA A 186 -8.46 -1.06 4.86
CA ALA A 186 -9.73 -0.72 5.48
C ALA A 186 -10.71 -0.14 4.46
N THR A 187 -11.99 -0.32 4.72
CA THR A 187 -13.08 0.36 4.01
C THR A 187 -13.88 1.15 5.03
N LEU A 188 -14.01 2.46 4.83
CA LEU A 188 -14.66 3.37 5.77
C LEU A 188 -15.76 4.15 5.05
N LYS A 189 -16.90 4.29 5.70
CA LYS A 189 -17.93 5.23 5.28
C LYS A 189 -17.57 6.65 5.72
N ALA A 190 -18.08 7.65 5.03
CA ALA A 190 -17.90 9.05 5.42
C ALA A 190 -18.24 9.26 6.91
N GLY A 191 -17.30 9.84 7.65
CA GLY A 191 -17.38 10.07 9.11
C GLY A 191 -16.95 8.88 9.97
N GLU A 192 -16.71 7.69 9.42
CA GLU A 192 -16.14 6.57 10.18
C GLU A 192 -14.63 6.75 10.38
N SER A 193 -14.12 6.15 11.46
CA SER A 193 -12.69 6.14 11.79
C SER A 193 -12.21 4.71 12.08
N ALA A 194 -10.95 4.45 11.72
CA ALA A 194 -10.23 3.25 12.10
C ALA A 194 -8.85 3.62 12.63
N THR A 195 -8.31 2.79 13.53
CA THR A 195 -6.97 2.96 14.08
C THR A 195 -6.08 1.80 13.72
N TYR A 196 -4.78 2.09 13.58
CA TYR A 196 -3.72 1.12 13.38
C TYR A 196 -2.58 1.40 14.38
N GLU A 197 -2.22 0.38 15.17
CA GLU A 197 -1.10 0.47 16.11
C GLU A 197 0.20 0.19 15.36
N LEU A 198 1.02 1.23 15.14
CA LEU A 198 2.24 1.11 14.35
C LEU A 198 3.41 0.48 15.13
N GLY A 199 3.46 0.71 16.42
CA GLY A 199 4.62 0.28 17.22
C GLY A 199 5.83 1.20 17.08
N GLU A 200 6.74 1.10 18.07
CA GLU A 200 7.95 1.92 18.14
C GLU A 200 8.98 1.52 17.07
N GLY A 201 9.58 2.51 16.43
CA GLY A 201 10.65 2.32 15.44
C GLY A 201 10.19 1.80 14.08
N ARG A 202 8.88 1.63 13.87
CA ARG A 202 8.32 1.15 12.60
C ARG A 202 8.01 2.29 11.65
N HIS A 203 7.88 1.93 10.37
CA HIS A 203 7.56 2.85 9.29
C HIS A 203 6.24 2.43 8.63
N ALA A 204 5.30 3.35 8.52
CA ALA A 204 4.08 3.12 7.76
C ALA A 204 4.01 3.99 6.51
N TYR A 205 3.38 3.47 5.47
CA TYR A 205 3.01 4.22 4.28
C TYR A 205 1.55 3.93 3.94
N ILE A 206 0.73 4.98 3.88
CA ILE A 206 -0.71 4.83 3.63
C ILE A 206 -1.13 5.59 2.38
N VAL A 207 -2.03 4.96 1.59
CA VAL A 207 -2.61 5.54 0.38
C VAL A 207 -4.12 5.27 0.36
N PRO A 208 -4.97 6.30 0.29
CA PRO A 208 -6.37 6.11 -0.05
C PRO A 208 -6.49 5.66 -1.51
N ALA A 209 -7.01 4.46 -1.74
CA ALA A 209 -7.29 3.95 -3.09
C ALA A 209 -8.49 4.67 -3.71
N VAL A 210 -9.46 5.05 -2.87
CA VAL A 210 -10.70 5.77 -3.21
C VAL A 210 -11.05 6.72 -2.07
N GLY A 211 -11.69 7.83 -2.37
CA GLY A 211 -12.21 8.80 -1.42
C GLY A 211 -11.13 9.73 -0.85
N ALA A 212 -11.52 10.49 0.18
CA ALA A 212 -10.64 11.40 0.91
C ALA A 212 -10.69 11.09 2.40
N THR A 213 -9.55 11.18 3.07
CA THR A 213 -9.40 10.85 4.49
C THR A 213 -8.57 11.89 5.22
N GLU A 214 -8.69 11.89 6.53
CA GLU A 214 -7.79 12.57 7.45
C GLU A 214 -6.98 11.52 8.22
N VAL A 215 -5.66 11.63 8.17
CA VAL A 215 -4.72 10.73 8.85
C VAL A 215 -3.98 11.54 9.91
N ASN A 216 -4.25 11.26 11.20
CA ASN A 216 -3.73 12.03 12.34
C ASN A 216 -3.86 13.57 12.18
N GLY A 217 -4.98 14.02 11.59
CA GLY A 217 -5.26 15.45 11.34
C GLY A 217 -4.76 15.98 9.99
N GLU A 218 -4.07 15.18 9.20
CA GLU A 218 -3.58 15.56 7.87
C GLU A 218 -4.49 14.99 6.76
N ARG A 219 -4.98 15.85 5.87
CA ARG A 219 -5.86 15.45 4.78
C ARG A 219 -5.08 14.76 3.64
N LEU A 220 -5.55 13.58 3.25
CA LEU A 220 -5.16 12.86 2.05
C LEU A 220 -6.37 12.74 1.12
N ASN A 221 -6.18 13.09 -0.16
CA ASN A 221 -7.13 12.76 -1.22
C ASN A 221 -6.82 11.39 -1.79
N ALA A 222 -7.72 10.84 -2.62
CA ALA A 222 -7.45 9.58 -3.31
C ALA A 222 -6.09 9.62 -4.03
N ARG A 223 -5.30 8.57 -3.85
CA ARG A 223 -3.99 8.34 -4.46
C ARG A 223 -2.85 9.22 -3.92
N ASP A 224 -3.10 10.14 -2.97
CA ASP A 224 -2.03 10.76 -2.18
C ASP A 224 -1.36 9.69 -1.30
N GLY A 225 -0.08 9.84 -1.00
CA GLY A 225 0.62 8.99 -0.05
C GLY A 225 1.01 9.76 1.22
N ALA A 226 1.07 9.07 2.35
CA ALA A 226 1.68 9.60 3.57
C ALA A 226 2.72 8.62 4.14
N ALA A 227 3.95 9.09 4.28
CA ALA A 227 5.03 8.40 4.96
C ALA A 227 5.00 8.78 6.45
N ILE A 228 4.87 7.79 7.31
CA ILE A 228 4.62 7.95 8.75
C ILE A 228 5.66 7.17 9.54
N LYS A 229 6.27 7.80 10.53
CA LYS A 229 7.14 7.15 11.51
C LYS A 229 7.10 7.89 12.85
N ASP A 230 7.61 7.24 13.90
CA ASP A 230 7.69 7.77 15.25
C ASP A 230 6.32 8.15 15.84
N VAL A 231 5.26 7.49 15.32
CA VAL A 231 3.86 7.63 15.73
C VAL A 231 3.39 6.28 16.28
N GLY A 232 2.86 6.26 17.49
CA GLY A 232 2.37 5.02 18.11
C GLY A 232 1.09 4.48 17.48
N THR A 233 0.14 5.39 17.21
CA THR A 233 -1.18 5.06 16.66
C THR A 233 -1.48 5.93 15.46
N ILE A 234 -1.87 5.30 14.34
CA ILE A 234 -2.38 5.97 13.16
C ILE A 234 -3.91 5.95 13.22
N THR A 235 -4.51 7.13 13.32
CA THR A 235 -5.97 7.30 13.26
C THR A 235 -6.36 7.83 11.89
N VAL A 236 -7.25 7.11 11.22
CA VAL A 236 -7.78 7.51 9.92
C VAL A 236 -9.27 7.77 10.04
N THR A 237 -9.71 8.96 9.63
CA THR A 237 -11.12 9.33 9.56
C THR A 237 -11.49 9.58 8.10
N ALA A 238 -12.51 8.90 7.61
CA ALA A 238 -13.00 9.08 6.25
C ALA A 238 -13.79 10.38 6.10
N ILE A 239 -13.39 11.25 5.18
CA ILE A 239 -14.13 12.45 4.78
C ILE A 239 -15.21 12.07 3.78
N GLU A 240 -14.92 11.12 2.91
CA GLU A 240 -15.80 10.50 1.93
C GLU A 240 -15.76 8.99 2.11
N ASP A 241 -16.68 8.25 1.50
CA ASP A 241 -16.60 6.78 1.43
C ASP A 241 -15.22 6.40 0.85
N SER A 242 -14.40 5.71 1.64
CA SER A 242 -12.98 5.54 1.37
C SER A 242 -12.54 4.08 1.45
N GLU A 243 -11.56 3.75 0.64
CA GLU A 243 -10.81 2.51 0.68
C GLU A 243 -9.33 2.82 0.84
N LEU A 244 -8.67 2.19 1.78
CA LEU A 244 -7.30 2.51 2.22
C LEU A 244 -6.43 1.27 2.18
N VAL A 245 -5.18 1.46 1.77
CA VAL A 245 -4.12 0.46 1.89
C VAL A 245 -2.98 1.08 2.69
N LEU A 246 -2.45 0.33 3.65
CA LEU A 246 -1.32 0.73 4.47
C LEU A 246 -0.28 -0.39 4.48
N VAL A 247 0.98 -0.03 4.31
CA VAL A 247 2.15 -0.88 4.54
C VAL A 247 2.80 -0.45 5.84
N ASP A 248 3.08 -1.42 6.70
CA ASP A 248 3.87 -1.31 7.93
C ASP A 248 5.08 -2.23 7.77
N ALA A 249 6.30 -1.66 7.59
CA ALA A 249 7.52 -2.42 7.30
C ALA A 249 8.83 -1.70 7.68
#